data_bb1ae3c0cabacd4d47a6c6ea95362090
#
_entry.id   bb1ae3c0cabacd4d47a6c6ea95362090
#
_cell.length_a   1.000
_cell.length_b   1.000
_cell.length_c   1.000
_cell.angle_alpha   90.00
_cell.angle_beta   90.00
_cell.angle_gamma   90.00
#
_symmetry.space_group_name_H-M   'P 1'
#
loop_
_entity.id
_entity.type
_entity.pdbx_description
1 polymer ?
#
loop_
_entity_poly.entity_id
_entity_poly.type
_entity_poly.pdbx_seq_one_letter_code
_entity_poly.pdbx_strand_id
1 'polypeptide(L)'
;SAKGNGMVFVERALDMMSSGYASIIIQNSAGSGKATEYNRKILKHNTLLASIKMPIDLFIGKSSVQTNIYVFRVGEAHQKDDIVKFIDFSVDGYTRTNRKKASVNLRDTDHAKERYQEVVDLVRYGKEKLHFLTEKEYYEGHIDPENGADWNQTAPIDTKPTLDDFKKTVSDYLAWEVSSLLKSYNKEDDGLKK
;
A
#
# COMPACT_ATOMS: atom_id res chain seq x y z
N SER A 1 4.83 18.75 20.20
CA SER A 1 5.14 18.46 18.79
C SER A 1 3.93 17.86 18.11
N ALA A 2 3.66 18.26 16.87
CA ALA A 2 2.49 17.83 16.09
C ALA A 2 2.49 16.35 15.65
N LYS A 3 3.41 15.54 16.16
CA LYS A 3 3.55 14.13 15.81
C LYS A 3 2.46 13.31 16.50
N GLY A 4 1.54 12.75 15.71
CA GLY A 4 0.48 11.86 16.20
C GLY A 4 -0.85 12.51 16.53
N ASN A 5 -1.00 13.83 16.37
CA ASN A 5 -2.24 14.55 16.75
C ASN A 5 -3.51 13.98 16.10
N GLY A 6 -3.42 13.45 14.88
CA GLY A 6 -4.56 12.82 14.22
C GLY A 6 -5.07 11.55 14.94
N MET A 7 -4.17 10.74 15.50
CA MET A 7 -4.54 9.49 16.18
C MET A 7 -5.19 9.72 17.55
N VAL A 8 -4.99 10.87 18.17
CA VAL A 8 -5.77 11.30 19.36
C VAL A 8 -7.27 11.36 19.05
N PHE A 9 -7.62 11.88 17.88
CA PHE A 9 -9.02 11.94 17.46
C PHE A 9 -9.58 10.56 17.11
N VAL A 10 -8.75 9.67 16.55
CA VAL A 10 -9.13 8.28 16.30
C VAL A 10 -9.39 7.55 17.62
N GLU A 11 -8.47 7.64 18.58
CA GLU A 11 -8.62 7.06 19.93
C GLU A 11 -9.95 7.54 20.56
N ARG A 12 -10.16 8.87 20.61
CA ARG A 12 -11.40 9.44 21.16
C ARG A 12 -12.66 8.98 20.44
N ALA A 13 -12.63 8.89 19.12
CA ALA A 13 -13.79 8.44 18.35
C ALA A 13 -14.14 6.97 18.67
N LEU A 14 -13.13 6.11 18.82
CA LEU A 14 -13.31 4.72 19.22
C LEU A 14 -13.80 4.58 20.66
N ASP A 15 -13.28 5.42 21.60
CA ASP A 15 -13.70 5.46 23.00
C ASP A 15 -15.16 5.89 23.20
N MET A 16 -15.75 6.58 22.22
CA MET A 16 -17.17 6.95 22.24
C MET A 16 -18.10 5.79 21.89
N MET A 17 -17.54 4.67 21.44
CA MET A 17 -18.30 3.47 21.05
C MET A 17 -18.05 2.36 22.05
N SER A 18 -19.11 1.64 22.41
CA SER A 18 -19.00 0.45 23.27
C SER A 18 -18.69 -0.83 22.47
N SER A 19 -19.16 -0.90 21.22
CA SER A 19 -18.95 -2.04 20.30
C SER A 19 -19.31 -1.64 18.87
N GLY A 20 -19.05 -2.52 17.91
CA GLY A 20 -19.39 -2.35 16.51
C GLY A 20 -18.17 -2.15 15.62
N TYR A 21 -18.37 -1.48 14.50
CA TYR A 21 -17.31 -1.26 13.50
C TYR A 21 -17.12 0.22 13.26
N ALA A 22 -15.86 0.63 13.17
CA ALA A 22 -15.47 2.00 12.82
C ALA A 22 -14.55 1.99 11.60
N SER A 23 -14.77 2.94 10.69
CA SER A 23 -13.92 3.15 9.52
C SER A 23 -13.46 4.61 9.51
N ILE A 24 -12.15 4.83 9.60
CA ILE A 24 -11.57 6.14 9.81
C ILE A 24 -10.48 6.40 8.78
N ILE A 25 -10.64 7.51 8.03
CA ILE A 25 -9.61 7.97 7.09
C ILE A 25 -8.64 8.93 7.78
N ILE A 26 -7.34 8.66 7.63
CA ILE A 26 -6.28 9.48 8.23
C ILE A 26 -5.01 9.40 7.38
N GLN A 27 -4.04 10.27 7.66
CA GLN A 27 -2.75 10.25 7.01
C GLN A 27 -2.06 8.88 7.14
N ASN A 28 -1.53 8.36 6.04
CA ASN A 28 -0.79 7.09 5.98
C ASN A 28 0.34 7.01 7.04
N SER A 29 1.02 8.11 7.31
CA SER A 29 2.10 8.17 8.29
C SER A 29 1.68 7.81 9.72
N ALA A 30 0.38 7.80 10.02
CA ALA A 30 -0.13 7.38 11.32
C ALA A 30 0.08 5.87 11.57
N GLY A 31 0.02 5.05 10.53
CA GLY A 31 0.27 3.60 10.61
C GLY A 31 1.74 3.20 10.48
N SER A 32 2.67 4.13 10.17
CA SER A 32 4.07 3.86 9.86
C SER A 32 5.07 4.50 10.83
N GLY A 33 4.76 4.51 12.12
CA GLY A 33 5.71 4.88 13.18
C GLY A 33 5.59 6.28 13.75
N LYS A 34 4.77 7.17 13.17
CA LYS A 34 4.59 8.52 13.74
C LYS A 34 3.63 8.59 14.93
N ALA A 35 2.84 7.56 15.16
CA ALA A 35 1.81 7.52 16.19
C ALA A 35 1.80 6.21 17.00
N THR A 36 2.93 5.53 17.11
CA THR A 36 3.07 4.20 17.72
C THR A 36 2.45 4.09 19.10
N GLU A 37 2.59 5.12 19.94
CA GLU A 37 2.03 5.14 21.28
C GLU A 37 0.48 5.09 21.27
N TYR A 38 -0.14 5.89 20.40
CA TYR A 38 -1.59 5.88 20.23
C TYR A 38 -2.07 4.59 19.58
N ASN A 39 -1.36 4.09 18.58
CA ASN A 39 -1.68 2.83 17.91
C ASN A 39 -1.71 1.67 18.89
N ARG A 40 -0.71 1.57 19.79
CA ARG A 40 -0.68 0.57 20.87
C ARG A 40 -1.86 0.71 21.82
N LYS A 41 -2.22 1.93 22.21
CA LYS A 41 -3.38 2.17 23.08
C LYS A 41 -4.69 1.76 22.41
N ILE A 42 -4.86 2.10 21.13
CA ILE A 42 -6.03 1.72 20.34
C ILE A 42 -6.19 0.20 20.30
N LEU A 43 -5.10 -0.54 20.01
CA LEU A 43 -5.13 -2.00 19.89
C LEU A 43 -5.37 -2.74 21.21
N LYS A 44 -5.21 -2.09 22.35
CA LYS A 44 -5.57 -2.66 23.65
C LYS A 44 -7.08 -2.88 23.83
N HIS A 45 -7.90 -2.14 23.09
CA HIS A 45 -9.35 -2.13 23.22
C HIS A 45 -10.09 -2.35 21.90
N ASN A 46 -9.38 -2.35 20.77
CA ASN A 46 -9.97 -2.46 19.43
C ASN A 46 -9.12 -3.35 18.54
N THR A 47 -9.77 -4.10 17.66
CA THR A 47 -9.09 -4.94 16.67
C THR A 47 -8.99 -4.19 15.36
N LEU A 48 -7.79 -4.04 14.80
CA LEU A 48 -7.61 -3.56 13.42
C LEU A 48 -7.97 -4.70 12.45
N LEU A 49 -8.97 -4.49 11.61
CA LEU A 49 -9.46 -5.47 10.64
C LEU A 49 -8.88 -5.25 9.24
N ALA A 50 -8.70 -3.97 8.86
CA ALA A 50 -8.17 -3.63 7.55
C ALA A 50 -7.43 -2.30 7.56
N SER A 51 -6.45 -2.20 6.67
CA SER A 51 -5.73 -0.97 6.31
C SER A 51 -5.78 -0.82 4.79
N ILE A 52 -6.44 0.23 4.32
CA ILE A 52 -6.71 0.46 2.91
C ILE A 52 -5.98 1.74 2.50
N LYS A 53 -4.97 1.61 1.65
CA LYS A 53 -4.24 2.75 1.09
C LYS A 53 -5.07 3.39 0.00
N MET A 54 -5.40 4.67 0.16
CA MET A 54 -6.26 5.41 -0.77
C MET A 54 -5.44 6.12 -1.86
N PRO A 55 -6.08 6.52 -2.98
CA PRO A 55 -5.41 7.35 -3.99
C PRO A 55 -4.84 8.64 -3.40
N ILE A 56 -3.65 9.03 -3.84
CA ILE A 56 -2.99 10.26 -3.38
C ILE A 56 -3.74 11.53 -3.79
N ASP A 57 -4.49 11.44 -4.88
CA ASP A 57 -5.32 12.52 -5.42
C ASP A 57 -6.77 12.52 -4.90
N LEU A 58 -7.07 11.71 -3.87
CA LEU A 58 -8.40 11.62 -3.29
C LEU A 58 -8.95 12.99 -2.85
N PHE A 59 -8.07 13.86 -2.36
CA PHE A 59 -8.39 15.23 -1.93
C PHE A 59 -7.78 16.28 -2.85
N ILE A 60 -7.74 16.02 -4.17
CA ILE A 60 -7.15 16.93 -5.16
C ILE A 60 -7.71 18.36 -5.03
N GLY A 61 -6.81 19.34 -5.05
CA GLY A 61 -7.17 20.75 -4.85
C GLY A 61 -7.30 21.18 -3.39
N LYS A 62 -7.22 20.24 -2.43
CA LYS A 62 -7.19 20.52 -0.99
C LYS A 62 -5.89 20.05 -0.35
N SER A 63 -5.47 18.83 -0.64
CA SER A 63 -4.28 18.24 -0.08
C SER A 63 -3.76 17.14 -1.01
N SER A 64 -2.43 16.97 -1.04
CA SER A 64 -1.75 15.84 -1.72
C SER A 64 -1.16 14.86 -0.69
N VAL A 65 -1.85 14.66 0.42
CA VAL A 65 -1.40 13.77 1.48
C VAL A 65 -1.89 12.35 1.22
N GLN A 66 -0.99 11.40 1.24
CA GLN A 66 -1.35 9.98 1.21
C GLN A 66 -2.15 9.62 2.45
N THR A 67 -3.34 9.06 2.25
CA THR A 67 -4.24 8.63 3.32
C THR A 67 -4.48 7.12 3.27
N ASN A 68 -4.78 6.56 4.45
CA ASN A 68 -5.32 5.22 4.61
C ASN A 68 -6.68 5.28 5.30
N ILE A 69 -7.53 4.32 4.99
CA ILE A 69 -8.70 4.00 5.79
C ILE A 69 -8.33 2.83 6.69
N TYR A 70 -8.46 3.02 8.00
CA TYR A 70 -8.34 1.94 8.98
C TYR A 70 -9.70 1.52 9.46
N VAL A 71 -9.97 0.22 9.41
CA VAL A 71 -11.24 -0.39 9.82
C VAL A 71 -11.03 -1.15 11.12
N PHE A 72 -11.83 -0.85 12.12
CA PHE A 72 -11.71 -1.43 13.46
C PHE A 72 -13.00 -2.17 13.84
N ARG A 73 -12.83 -3.26 14.59
CA ARG A 73 -13.86 -3.82 15.47
C ARG A 73 -13.62 -3.25 16.86
N VAL A 74 -14.63 -2.55 17.38
CA VAL A 74 -14.55 -1.80 18.65
C VAL A 74 -14.91 -2.70 19.82
N GLY A 75 -14.18 -2.54 20.92
CA GLY A 75 -14.46 -3.23 22.18
C GLY A 75 -13.77 -4.59 22.34
N GLU A 76 -12.91 -4.98 21.41
CA GLU A 76 -12.14 -6.23 21.49
C GLU A 76 -10.64 -5.94 21.23
N ALA A 77 -9.77 -6.35 22.16
CA ALA A 77 -8.33 -6.17 22.00
C ALA A 77 -7.78 -6.96 20.82
N HIS A 78 -6.88 -6.36 20.04
CA HIS A 78 -6.21 -7.02 18.94
C HIS A 78 -5.24 -8.09 19.45
N GLN A 79 -5.33 -9.30 18.91
CA GLN A 79 -4.44 -10.41 19.22
C GLN A 79 -3.37 -10.56 18.13
N LYS A 80 -2.21 -11.16 18.45
CA LYS A 80 -1.10 -11.33 17.49
C LYS A 80 -1.44 -12.22 16.29
N ASP A 81 -2.41 -13.09 16.42
CA ASP A 81 -2.92 -14.01 15.41
C ASP A 81 -4.15 -13.49 14.65
N ASP A 82 -4.65 -12.29 15.02
CA ASP A 82 -5.72 -11.64 14.26
C ASP A 82 -5.24 -11.28 12.85
N ILE A 83 -6.05 -11.62 11.87
CA ILE A 83 -5.78 -11.30 10.47
C ILE A 83 -6.15 -9.85 10.18
N VAL A 84 -5.20 -9.10 9.63
CA VAL A 84 -5.41 -7.76 9.07
C VAL A 84 -5.35 -7.82 7.56
N LYS A 85 -6.32 -7.20 6.90
CA LYS A 85 -6.41 -7.12 5.44
C LYS A 85 -5.76 -5.82 4.97
N PHE A 86 -4.65 -5.94 4.26
CA PHE A 86 -3.93 -4.80 3.68
C PHE A 86 -4.32 -4.67 2.21
N ILE A 87 -4.85 -3.51 1.83
CA ILE A 87 -5.37 -3.26 0.49
C ILE A 87 -4.68 -2.02 -0.09
N ASP A 88 -3.93 -2.19 -1.19
CA ASP A 88 -3.44 -1.06 -1.97
C ASP A 88 -4.53 -0.64 -2.97
N PHE A 89 -5.29 0.36 -2.59
CA PHE A 89 -6.35 0.95 -3.40
C PHE A 89 -5.92 2.31 -3.97
N SER A 90 -4.62 2.51 -4.19
CA SER A 90 -4.07 3.74 -4.76
C SER A 90 -4.54 3.99 -6.19
N VAL A 91 -4.98 2.94 -6.91
CA VAL A 91 -5.65 3.00 -8.21
C VAL A 91 -7.09 2.52 -8.02
N ASP A 92 -8.00 3.46 -7.84
CA ASP A 92 -9.40 3.16 -7.51
C ASP A 92 -10.36 3.14 -8.71
N GLY A 93 -9.84 3.31 -9.93
CA GLY A 93 -10.62 3.34 -11.15
C GLY A 93 -11.20 4.71 -11.51
N TYR A 94 -11.08 5.71 -10.65
CA TYR A 94 -11.46 7.08 -10.97
C TYR A 94 -10.27 7.91 -11.47
N THR A 95 -10.51 8.71 -12.50
CA THR A 95 -9.64 9.84 -12.88
C THR A 95 -10.21 11.13 -12.31
N ARG A 96 -9.36 11.91 -11.66
CA ARG A 96 -9.71 13.18 -11.03
C ARG A 96 -8.99 14.34 -11.70
N THR A 97 -9.75 15.37 -12.07
CA THR A 97 -9.16 16.61 -12.63
C THR A 97 -9.62 17.79 -11.81
N ASN A 98 -8.66 18.61 -11.37
CA ASN A 98 -8.95 19.85 -10.67
C ASN A 98 -9.16 20.98 -11.70
N ARG A 99 -10.35 21.59 -11.72
CA ARG A 99 -10.63 22.80 -12.51
C ARG A 99 -10.57 24.01 -11.59
N LYS A 100 -9.87 25.07 -12.02
CA LYS A 100 -9.62 26.30 -11.25
C LYS A 100 -10.84 26.98 -10.58
N LYS A 101 -12.07 26.64 -11.00
CA LYS A 101 -13.32 27.29 -10.51
C LYS A 101 -14.43 26.31 -10.15
N ALA A 102 -14.22 25.01 -10.21
CA ALA A 102 -15.29 24.03 -10.02
C ALA A 102 -14.88 22.88 -9.11
N SER A 103 -15.88 22.15 -8.65
CA SER A 103 -15.70 20.86 -8.02
C SER A 103 -14.81 19.93 -8.86
N VAL A 104 -14.10 19.03 -8.19
CA VAL A 104 -13.33 17.96 -8.81
C VAL A 104 -14.22 17.24 -9.84
N ASN A 105 -13.75 17.16 -11.09
CA ASN A 105 -14.39 16.32 -12.09
C ASN A 105 -13.95 14.88 -11.87
N LEU A 106 -14.87 14.05 -11.44
CA LEU A 106 -14.66 12.64 -11.19
C LEU A 106 -15.20 11.86 -12.38
N ARG A 107 -14.34 11.06 -13.02
CA ARG A 107 -14.72 10.21 -14.16
C ARG A 107 -14.36 8.77 -13.83
N ASP A 108 -15.34 7.89 -13.93
CA ASP A 108 -15.11 6.45 -13.90
C ASP A 108 -14.42 6.03 -15.19
N THR A 109 -13.20 5.54 -15.10
CA THR A 109 -12.36 5.15 -16.23
C THR A 109 -11.96 3.67 -16.19
N ASP A 110 -12.13 3.00 -15.05
CA ASP A 110 -11.81 1.60 -14.90
C ASP A 110 -12.63 0.96 -13.77
N HIS A 111 -13.94 0.72 -14.01
CA HIS A 111 -14.82 -0.01 -13.09
C HIS A 111 -14.76 0.49 -11.63
N ALA A 112 -14.70 1.80 -11.45
CA ALA A 112 -14.44 2.38 -10.13
C ALA A 112 -15.52 1.98 -9.11
N LYS A 113 -16.80 1.96 -9.47
CA LYS A 113 -17.88 1.58 -8.56
C LYS A 113 -17.76 0.13 -8.11
N GLU A 114 -17.46 -0.76 -9.05
CA GLU A 114 -17.28 -2.18 -8.80
C GLU A 114 -16.04 -2.43 -7.95
N ARG A 115 -14.94 -1.71 -8.20
CA ARG A 115 -13.72 -1.76 -7.39
C ARG A 115 -13.96 -1.33 -5.93
N TYR A 116 -14.73 -0.25 -5.71
CA TYR A 116 -15.11 0.18 -4.37
C TYR A 116 -15.98 -0.87 -3.67
N GLN A 117 -16.92 -1.50 -4.37
CA GLN A 117 -17.72 -2.59 -3.81
C GLN A 117 -16.83 -3.80 -3.46
N GLU A 118 -15.90 -4.15 -4.33
CA GLU A 118 -14.95 -5.25 -4.08
C GLU A 118 -14.10 -5.00 -2.83
N VAL A 119 -13.62 -3.76 -2.60
CA VAL A 119 -12.89 -3.42 -1.37
C VAL A 119 -13.75 -3.68 -0.12
N VAL A 120 -15.04 -3.32 -0.15
CA VAL A 120 -15.97 -3.61 0.95
C VAL A 120 -16.11 -5.12 1.15
N ASP A 121 -16.24 -5.87 0.06
CA ASP A 121 -16.40 -7.33 0.11
C ASP A 121 -15.12 -8.03 0.56
N LEU A 122 -13.94 -7.55 0.16
CA LEU A 122 -12.63 -8.03 0.63
C LEU A 122 -12.47 -7.82 2.14
N VAL A 123 -12.87 -6.65 2.65
CA VAL A 123 -12.83 -6.38 4.10
C VAL A 123 -13.76 -7.32 4.86
N ARG A 124 -14.94 -7.61 4.32
CA ARG A 124 -15.95 -8.47 4.97
C ARG A 124 -15.64 -9.95 4.88
N TYR A 125 -15.28 -10.42 3.68
CA TYR A 125 -15.26 -11.85 3.35
C TYR A 125 -13.85 -12.37 3.03
N GLY A 126 -12.90 -11.49 2.68
CA GLY A 126 -11.51 -11.86 2.41
C GLY A 126 -11.23 -12.21 0.95
N LYS A 127 -10.11 -12.90 0.74
CA LYS A 127 -9.47 -13.15 -0.55
C LYS A 127 -10.39 -13.76 -1.62
N GLU A 128 -11.41 -14.52 -1.22
CA GLU A 128 -12.36 -15.15 -2.16
C GLU A 128 -13.17 -14.16 -3.00
N LYS A 129 -13.18 -12.87 -2.60
CA LYS A 129 -13.87 -11.79 -3.32
C LYS A 129 -12.96 -11.03 -4.28
N LEU A 130 -11.71 -11.44 -4.43
CA LEU A 130 -10.75 -10.81 -5.32
C LEU A 130 -11.16 -11.02 -6.79
N HIS A 131 -11.35 -9.91 -7.53
CA HIS A 131 -11.77 -9.93 -8.92
C HIS A 131 -11.10 -8.82 -9.76
N PHE A 132 -11.35 -7.55 -9.46
CA PHE A 132 -10.71 -6.39 -10.14
C PHE A 132 -9.34 -6.06 -9.54
N LEU A 133 -9.20 -6.19 -8.22
CA LEU A 133 -7.91 -6.08 -7.57
C LEU A 133 -7.11 -7.37 -7.77
N THR A 134 -5.79 -7.25 -7.72
CA THR A 134 -4.86 -8.35 -7.90
C THR A 134 -4.27 -8.81 -6.55
N GLU A 135 -3.61 -9.96 -6.54
CA GLU A 135 -2.87 -10.45 -5.36
C GLU A 135 -1.70 -9.54 -4.96
N LYS A 136 -1.29 -8.59 -5.82
CA LYS A 136 -0.30 -7.55 -5.48
C LYS A 136 -0.91 -6.40 -4.69
N GLU A 137 -2.23 -6.20 -4.85
CA GLU A 137 -2.98 -5.12 -4.20
C GLU A 137 -3.70 -5.59 -2.93
N TYR A 138 -3.80 -6.91 -2.70
CA TYR A 138 -4.45 -7.49 -1.53
C TYR A 138 -3.52 -8.45 -0.80
N TYR A 139 -3.37 -8.24 0.52
CA TYR A 139 -2.54 -9.07 1.38
C TYR A 139 -3.22 -9.28 2.73
N GLU A 140 -3.20 -10.51 3.21
CA GLU A 140 -3.62 -10.86 4.57
C GLU A 140 -2.36 -11.11 5.42
N GLY A 141 -2.24 -10.38 6.52
CA GLY A 141 -1.09 -10.47 7.40
C GLY A 141 -1.46 -10.25 8.85
N HIS A 142 -0.45 -10.20 9.68
CA HIS A 142 -0.59 -9.97 11.11
C HIS A 142 0.18 -8.71 11.51
N ILE A 143 -0.28 -8.05 12.57
CA ILE A 143 0.44 -6.94 13.20
C ILE A 143 0.79 -7.32 14.64
N ASP A 144 1.89 -6.77 15.14
CA ASP A 144 2.21 -6.87 16.56
C ASP A 144 1.52 -5.72 17.31
N PRO A 145 0.58 -5.99 18.24
CA PRO A 145 -0.08 -4.95 19.03
C PRO A 145 0.89 -4.05 19.79
N GLU A 146 2.09 -4.56 20.10
CA GLU A 146 3.13 -3.79 20.82
C GLU A 146 4.04 -2.97 19.89
N ASN A 147 4.01 -3.20 18.59
CA ASN A 147 4.78 -2.43 17.60
C ASN A 147 4.17 -1.05 17.33
N GLY A 148 2.92 -1.03 16.89
CA GLY A 148 2.19 0.20 16.55
C GLY A 148 2.68 0.94 15.30
N ALA A 149 3.59 0.34 14.50
CA ALA A 149 4.19 0.95 13.31
C ALA A 149 3.99 0.15 12.01
N ASP A 150 3.38 -1.01 12.08
CA ASP A 150 3.27 -2.01 11.02
C ASP A 150 1.87 -2.09 10.38
N TRP A 151 1.09 -1.02 10.50
CA TRP A 151 -0.29 -0.96 9.98
C TRP A 151 -0.40 -0.74 8.47
N ASN A 152 0.71 -0.51 7.77
CA ASN A 152 0.75 -0.22 6.34
C ASN A 152 1.56 -1.27 5.57
N GLN A 153 1.35 -2.54 5.88
CA GLN A 153 2.02 -3.63 5.16
C GLN A 153 1.53 -3.70 3.72
N THR A 154 2.36 -4.27 2.86
CA THR A 154 2.04 -4.54 1.46
C THR A 154 2.23 -6.02 1.17
N ALA A 155 1.63 -6.50 0.08
CA ALA A 155 1.88 -7.85 -0.39
C ALA A 155 3.39 -8.08 -0.58
N PRO A 156 3.94 -9.22 -0.13
CA PRO A 156 5.33 -9.56 -0.36
C PRO A 156 5.65 -9.56 -1.85
N ILE A 157 6.75 -8.90 -2.22
CA ILE A 157 7.23 -8.94 -3.60
C ILE A 157 7.91 -10.31 -3.80
N ASP A 158 7.44 -11.09 -4.76
CA ASP A 158 8.17 -12.29 -5.17
C ASP A 158 9.46 -11.85 -5.88
N THR A 159 10.58 -11.99 -5.16
CA THR A 159 11.91 -11.64 -5.65
C THR A 159 12.59 -12.82 -6.34
N LYS A 160 11.91 -13.95 -6.51
CA LYS A 160 12.48 -15.09 -7.25
C LYS A 160 12.70 -14.68 -8.70
N PRO A 161 13.93 -14.90 -9.23
CA PRO A 161 14.21 -14.61 -10.62
C PRO A 161 13.28 -15.41 -11.53
N THR A 162 12.66 -14.73 -12.47
CA THR A 162 11.86 -15.38 -13.51
C THR A 162 12.78 -15.94 -14.60
N LEU A 163 12.24 -16.83 -15.46
CA LEU A 163 12.96 -17.31 -16.63
C LEU A 163 13.39 -16.15 -17.56
N ASP A 164 12.59 -15.10 -17.63
CA ASP A 164 12.90 -13.94 -18.46
C ASP A 164 14.00 -13.06 -17.85
N ASP A 165 14.07 -12.94 -16.52
CA ASP A 165 15.21 -12.30 -15.84
C ASP A 165 16.50 -13.07 -16.10
N PHE A 166 16.44 -14.40 -16.05
CA PHE A 166 17.58 -15.25 -16.37
C PHE A 166 18.03 -15.08 -17.82
N LYS A 167 17.09 -15.13 -18.78
CA LYS A 167 17.39 -14.92 -20.21
C LYS A 167 18.02 -13.55 -20.46
N LYS A 168 17.48 -12.50 -19.83
CA LYS A 168 18.02 -11.15 -19.92
C LYS A 168 19.44 -11.08 -19.38
N THR A 169 19.69 -11.64 -18.20
CA THR A 169 21.04 -11.69 -17.59
C THR A 169 22.04 -12.39 -18.48
N VAL A 170 21.68 -13.54 -19.06
CA VAL A 170 22.54 -14.28 -20.00
C VAL A 170 22.80 -13.46 -21.27
N SER A 171 21.78 -12.83 -21.83
CA SER A 171 21.92 -11.98 -23.02
C SER A 171 22.85 -10.79 -22.76
N ASP A 172 22.67 -10.10 -21.63
CA ASP A 172 23.49 -8.95 -21.23
C ASP A 172 24.97 -9.37 -21.01
N TYR A 173 25.20 -10.54 -20.40
CA TYR A 173 26.53 -11.11 -20.21
C TYR A 173 27.21 -11.44 -21.55
N LEU A 174 26.51 -12.12 -22.47
CA LEU A 174 27.04 -12.44 -23.80
C LEU A 174 27.37 -11.15 -24.60
N ALA A 175 26.50 -10.15 -24.56
CA ALA A 175 26.74 -8.85 -25.20
C ALA A 175 27.98 -8.15 -24.64
N TRP A 176 28.17 -8.19 -23.31
CA TRP A 176 29.36 -7.66 -22.67
C TRP A 176 30.63 -8.43 -23.08
N GLU A 177 30.59 -9.76 -23.12
CA GLU A 177 31.73 -10.60 -23.48
C GLU A 177 32.14 -10.39 -24.93
N VAL A 178 31.18 -10.36 -25.88
CA VAL A 178 31.42 -10.02 -27.29
C VAL A 178 32.04 -8.62 -27.42
N SER A 179 31.50 -7.62 -26.70
CA SER A 179 32.06 -6.26 -26.73
C SER A 179 33.50 -6.22 -26.17
N SER A 180 33.79 -7.00 -25.14
CA SER A 180 35.13 -7.11 -24.57
C SER A 180 36.14 -7.74 -25.52
N LEU A 181 35.74 -8.81 -26.21
CA LEU A 181 36.56 -9.50 -27.24
C LEU A 181 36.85 -8.58 -28.42
N LEU A 182 35.84 -7.86 -28.93
CA LEU A 182 36.03 -6.88 -30.02
C LEU A 182 37.00 -5.76 -29.64
N LYS A 183 36.95 -5.29 -28.41
CA LYS A 183 37.89 -4.27 -27.90
C LYS A 183 39.32 -4.79 -27.79
N SER A 184 39.52 -6.05 -27.42
CA SER A 184 40.84 -6.67 -27.37
C SER A 184 41.43 -6.88 -28.78
N TYR A 185 40.61 -7.32 -29.74
CA TYR A 185 40.99 -7.50 -31.13
C TYR A 185 41.46 -6.19 -31.78
N ASN A 186 40.70 -5.10 -31.59
CA ASN A 186 41.04 -3.78 -32.12
C ASN A 186 42.33 -3.20 -31.50
N LYS A 187 42.68 -3.57 -30.27
CA LYS A 187 43.96 -3.13 -29.64
C LYS A 187 45.16 -3.88 -30.20
N GLU A 188 45.02 -5.11 -30.61
CA GLU A 188 46.11 -5.89 -31.25
C GLU A 188 46.41 -5.37 -32.68
N ASP A 189 45.37 -4.93 -33.44
CA ASP A 189 45.52 -4.43 -34.81
C ASP A 189 46.18 -3.02 -34.84
N ASP A 190 45.94 -2.20 -33.82
CA ASP A 190 46.64 -0.88 -33.67
C ASP A 190 48.08 -1.03 -33.20
N GLY A 191 48.47 -2.19 -32.62
CA GLY A 191 49.86 -2.50 -32.23
C GLY A 191 50.74 -2.96 -33.35
N LEU A 192 50.17 -3.46 -34.46
CA LEU A 192 50.88 -3.99 -35.64
C LEU A 192 51.17 -2.91 -36.73
N LYS A 193 50.65 -1.69 -36.54
CA LYS A 193 50.83 -0.54 -37.46
C LYS A 193 51.87 0.49 -37.01
N LYS A 194 52.82 0.09 -36.15
CA LYS A 194 53.95 0.93 -35.77
C LYS A 194 55.29 0.33 -36.24
#